data_35f3d2d00b013a2a58428ed90feb227f
#
_entry.id   35f3d2d00b013a2a58428ed90feb227f
#
_cell.length_a   1.000
_cell.length_b   1.000
_cell.length_c   1.000
_cell.angle_alpha   90.00
_cell.angle_beta   90.00
_cell.angle_gamma   90.00
#
_symmetry.space_group_name_H-M   'P 1'
#
loop_
_entity.id
_entity.type
_entity.pdbx_description
1 polymer ?
#
loop_
_entity_poly.entity_id
_entity_poly.type
_entity_poly.pdbx_seq_one_letter_code
_entity_poly.pdbx_strand_id
1 'polypeptide(L)'
;DAKRTMSSMLGVSAYLGASDIDYEVVENSKIFYIEGYMVTSDDNFNAVISVLEHLKGKNTLKALSLSDAGIVHGFRDKFELIESYGIDMIFCNDDEAVAFANKDNLKEAEEFYKSKPYMTIITKGAEGSVVIEKGSEHLAEAEKITPIDTNGAGDMFAGSFMHAYLQGLNVAACAKFGNYASSKIVETFGPRLDSDGYA
;
A
#
# COMPACT_ATOMS: atom_id res chain seq x y z
N ASP A 1 -24.40 -0.78 -3.58
CA ASP A 1 -23.09 -0.54 -2.99
C ASP A 1 -22.04 -1.23 -3.87
N ALA A 2 -20.88 -0.63 -4.01
CA ALA A 2 -19.79 -1.17 -4.84
C ALA A 2 -18.94 -2.22 -4.10
N LYS A 3 -19.44 -2.84 -3.02
CA LYS A 3 -18.74 -3.89 -2.28
C LYS A 3 -18.59 -5.14 -3.12
N ARG A 4 -17.41 -5.74 -3.09
CA ARG A 4 -17.07 -6.95 -3.83
C ARG A 4 -16.56 -8.06 -2.91
N THR A 5 -16.71 -9.29 -3.36
CA THR A 5 -16.04 -10.46 -2.81
C THR A 5 -15.15 -11.05 -3.91
N MET A 6 -13.90 -11.34 -3.58
CA MET A 6 -12.96 -11.97 -4.49
C MET A 6 -12.58 -13.37 -4.00
N SER A 7 -12.54 -14.32 -4.93
CA SER A 7 -11.94 -15.63 -4.71
C SER A 7 -10.72 -15.72 -5.62
N SER A 8 -9.54 -15.73 -5.02
CA SER A 8 -8.28 -15.61 -5.76
C SER A 8 -7.50 -16.92 -5.73
N MET A 9 -6.89 -17.27 -6.88
CA MET A 9 -5.90 -18.32 -7.00
C MET A 9 -4.66 -17.70 -7.62
N LEU A 10 -3.53 -17.74 -6.91
CA LEU A 10 -2.29 -17.09 -7.35
C LEU A 10 -1.70 -17.72 -8.61
N GLY A 11 -1.95 -19.01 -8.85
CA GLY A 11 -1.38 -19.72 -10.00
C GLY A 11 0.15 -19.67 -9.96
N VAL A 12 0.77 -19.36 -11.09
CA VAL A 12 2.24 -19.27 -11.21
C VAL A 12 2.85 -18.14 -10.39
N SER A 13 2.07 -17.12 -10.04
CA SER A 13 2.54 -16.01 -9.19
C SER A 13 2.96 -16.47 -7.79
N ALA A 14 2.45 -17.63 -7.33
CA ALA A 14 2.84 -18.20 -6.03
C ALA A 14 4.29 -18.73 -6.00
N TYR A 15 4.92 -18.91 -7.15
CA TYR A 15 6.26 -19.51 -7.29
C TYR A 15 7.35 -18.48 -7.59
N LEU A 16 7.05 -17.18 -7.50
CA LEU A 16 8.07 -16.14 -7.64
C LEU A 16 9.07 -16.26 -6.48
N GLY A 17 10.27 -16.72 -6.78
CA GLY A 17 11.33 -16.96 -5.81
C GLY A 17 12.46 -15.94 -5.87
N ALA A 18 13.40 -16.02 -4.93
CA ALA A 18 14.55 -15.12 -4.87
C ALA A 18 15.45 -15.18 -6.12
N SER A 19 15.46 -16.33 -6.83
CA SER A 19 16.21 -16.51 -8.08
C SER A 19 15.62 -15.76 -9.28
N ASP A 20 14.36 -15.33 -9.19
CA ASP A 20 13.68 -14.62 -10.26
C ASP A 20 13.85 -13.08 -10.15
N ILE A 21 14.51 -12.63 -9.08
CA ILE A 21 14.68 -11.20 -8.78
C ILE A 21 15.95 -10.66 -9.46
N ASP A 22 15.79 -9.57 -10.20
CA ASP A 22 16.90 -8.76 -10.67
C ASP A 22 17.28 -7.73 -9.59
N TYR A 23 18.27 -8.08 -8.77
CA TYR A 23 18.69 -7.25 -7.65
C TYR A 23 19.34 -5.93 -8.08
N GLU A 24 19.94 -5.87 -9.28
CA GLU A 24 20.51 -4.63 -9.82
C GLU A 24 19.39 -3.63 -10.15
N VAL A 25 18.30 -4.11 -10.76
CA VAL A 25 17.11 -3.28 -11.03
C VAL A 25 16.50 -2.78 -9.72
N VAL A 26 16.37 -3.67 -8.72
CA VAL A 26 15.80 -3.32 -7.41
C VAL A 26 16.62 -2.23 -6.71
N GLU A 27 17.93 -2.38 -6.59
CA GLU A 27 18.77 -1.41 -5.87
C GLU A 27 18.89 -0.06 -6.58
N ASN A 28 18.72 -0.02 -7.90
CA ASN A 28 18.72 1.21 -8.70
C ASN A 28 17.32 1.86 -8.80
N SER A 29 16.29 1.21 -8.26
CA SER A 29 14.94 1.76 -8.19
C SER A 29 14.83 2.84 -7.11
N LYS A 30 13.86 3.74 -7.25
CA LYS A 30 13.57 4.75 -6.22
C LYS A 30 12.76 4.19 -5.06
N ILE A 31 11.82 3.30 -5.37
CA ILE A 31 10.93 2.65 -4.40
C ILE A 31 10.84 1.16 -4.75
N PHE A 32 11.02 0.30 -3.77
CA PHE A 32 10.62 -1.10 -3.80
C PHE A 32 9.26 -1.23 -3.12
N TYR A 33 8.22 -1.53 -3.89
CA TYR A 33 6.84 -1.68 -3.41
C TYR A 33 6.50 -3.15 -3.21
N ILE A 34 6.04 -3.49 -2.01
CA ILE A 34 5.70 -4.84 -1.56
C ILE A 34 4.18 -4.95 -1.46
N GLU A 35 3.60 -5.85 -2.22
CA GLU A 35 2.20 -6.26 -2.06
C GLU A 35 2.06 -7.20 -0.86
N GLY A 36 1.13 -6.91 0.05
CA GLY A 36 0.88 -7.75 1.22
C GLY A 36 0.49 -9.19 0.87
N TYR A 37 -0.11 -9.41 -0.30
CA TYR A 37 -0.39 -10.76 -0.80
C TYR A 37 0.85 -11.67 -0.90
N MET A 38 2.05 -11.11 -1.00
CA MET A 38 3.31 -11.87 -1.08
C MET A 38 3.56 -12.73 0.17
N VAL A 39 2.97 -12.41 1.31
CA VAL A 39 3.12 -13.22 2.54
C VAL A 39 2.40 -14.57 2.48
N THR A 40 1.46 -14.74 1.54
CA THR A 40 0.60 -15.92 1.43
C THR A 40 1.28 -17.13 0.78
N SER A 41 2.41 -16.93 0.09
CA SER A 41 3.27 -17.99 -0.46
C SER A 41 4.65 -17.91 0.21
N ASP A 42 5.23 -19.05 0.54
CA ASP A 42 6.57 -19.08 1.15
C ASP A 42 7.66 -18.67 0.16
N ASP A 43 7.53 -19.03 -1.13
CA ASP A 43 8.48 -18.62 -2.17
C ASP A 43 8.47 -17.08 -2.33
N ASN A 44 7.28 -16.49 -2.44
CA ASN A 44 7.11 -15.05 -2.56
C ASN A 44 7.63 -14.31 -1.32
N PHE A 45 7.28 -14.82 -0.13
CA PHE A 45 7.75 -14.23 1.12
C PHE A 45 9.27 -14.27 1.24
N ASN A 46 9.90 -15.41 0.90
CA ASN A 46 11.36 -15.55 0.89
C ASN A 46 12.01 -14.61 -0.15
N ALA A 47 11.38 -14.42 -1.30
CA ALA A 47 11.84 -13.43 -2.28
C ALA A 47 11.80 -12.01 -1.71
N VAL A 48 10.71 -11.61 -1.04
CA VAL A 48 10.62 -10.30 -0.36
C VAL A 48 11.72 -10.14 0.68
N ILE A 49 11.92 -11.13 1.54
CA ILE A 49 12.96 -11.07 2.59
C ILE A 49 14.36 -10.96 1.96
N SER A 50 14.64 -11.71 0.89
CA SER A 50 15.94 -11.63 0.20
C SER A 50 16.21 -10.25 -0.40
N VAL A 51 15.18 -9.59 -0.93
CA VAL A 51 15.28 -8.20 -1.43
C VAL A 51 15.52 -7.24 -0.27
N LEU A 52 14.77 -7.37 0.83
CA LEU A 52 14.95 -6.51 2.00
C LEU A 52 16.34 -6.64 2.62
N GLU A 53 16.90 -7.86 2.66
CA GLU A 53 18.30 -8.09 3.06
C GLU A 53 19.27 -7.38 2.11
N HIS A 54 19.07 -7.49 0.79
CA HIS A 54 19.91 -6.86 -0.22
C HIS A 54 19.87 -5.32 -0.13
N LEU A 55 18.71 -4.75 0.23
CA LEU A 55 18.51 -3.30 0.34
C LEU A 55 19.03 -2.69 1.66
N LYS A 56 19.56 -3.49 2.60
CA LYS A 56 20.17 -2.94 3.82
C LYS A 56 21.29 -1.95 3.48
N GLY A 57 21.16 -0.72 3.97
CA GLY A 57 22.13 0.34 3.73
C GLY A 57 22.07 0.96 2.32
N LYS A 58 21.09 0.60 1.49
CA LYS A 58 20.82 1.23 0.20
C LYS A 58 19.82 2.39 0.35
N ASN A 59 19.74 3.22 -0.70
CA ASN A 59 18.85 4.41 -0.71
C ASN A 59 17.45 4.13 -1.29
N THR A 60 17.17 2.91 -1.73
CA THR A 60 15.86 2.52 -2.25
C THR A 60 14.84 2.55 -1.12
N LEU A 61 13.79 3.36 -1.25
CA LEU A 61 12.69 3.41 -0.30
C LEU A 61 11.90 2.08 -0.34
N LYS A 62 11.44 1.64 0.81
CA LYS A 62 10.66 0.41 0.97
C LYS A 62 9.24 0.76 1.34
N ALA A 63 8.30 0.44 0.47
CA ALA A 63 6.88 0.67 0.67
C ALA A 63 6.14 -0.68 0.76
N LEU A 64 5.21 -0.80 1.68
CA LEU A 64 4.42 -2.00 1.95
C LEU A 64 2.93 -1.68 1.85
N SER A 65 2.18 -2.43 1.03
CA SER A 65 0.72 -2.49 1.12
C SER A 65 0.29 -3.62 2.06
N LEU A 66 -0.67 -3.38 2.92
CA LEU A 66 -1.23 -4.44 3.77
C LEU A 66 -2.23 -5.33 3.01
N SER A 67 -2.80 -4.84 1.93
CA SER A 67 -3.60 -5.55 0.91
C SER A 67 -4.95 -6.12 1.37
N ASP A 68 -5.05 -6.71 2.56
CA ASP A 68 -6.29 -7.32 3.09
C ASP A 68 -6.18 -7.57 4.60
N ALA A 69 -7.21 -7.17 5.36
CA ALA A 69 -7.21 -7.32 6.82
C ALA A 69 -7.17 -8.79 7.28
N GLY A 70 -7.80 -9.70 6.54
CA GLY A 70 -7.77 -11.14 6.84
C GLY A 70 -6.37 -11.72 6.64
N ILE A 71 -5.66 -11.27 5.60
CA ILE A 71 -4.27 -11.66 5.36
C ILE A 71 -3.36 -11.12 6.48
N VAL A 72 -3.57 -9.87 6.91
CA VAL A 72 -2.85 -9.29 8.05
C VAL A 72 -3.03 -10.12 9.32
N HIS A 73 -4.26 -10.55 9.61
CA HIS A 73 -4.51 -11.42 10.76
C HIS A 73 -3.87 -12.80 10.64
N GLY A 74 -3.95 -13.40 9.44
CA GLY A 74 -3.45 -14.76 9.20
C GLY A 74 -1.93 -14.88 9.13
N PHE A 75 -1.23 -13.80 8.78
CA PHE A 75 0.23 -13.78 8.55
C PHE A 75 0.93 -12.65 9.29
N ARG A 76 0.42 -12.27 10.45
CA ARG A 76 0.93 -11.16 11.26
C ARG A 76 2.45 -11.22 11.46
N ASP A 77 2.97 -12.37 11.83
CA ASP A 77 4.39 -12.61 12.07
C ASP A 77 5.26 -12.28 10.85
N LYS A 78 4.77 -12.61 9.64
CA LYS A 78 5.46 -12.27 8.39
C LYS A 78 5.46 -10.76 8.13
N PHE A 79 4.34 -10.06 8.40
CA PHE A 79 4.28 -8.60 8.29
C PHE A 79 5.18 -7.90 9.31
N GLU A 80 5.21 -8.36 10.56
CA GLU A 80 6.10 -7.84 11.60
C GLU A 80 7.57 -8.06 11.24
N LEU A 81 7.90 -9.20 10.62
CA LEU A 81 9.23 -9.43 10.10
C LEU A 81 9.59 -8.45 8.98
N ILE A 82 8.70 -8.21 7.99
CA ILE A 82 8.91 -7.21 6.94
C ILE A 82 9.11 -5.82 7.57
N GLU A 83 8.24 -5.41 8.52
CA GLU A 83 8.37 -4.13 9.24
C GLU A 83 9.76 -3.96 9.88
N SER A 84 10.29 -5.02 10.47
CA SER A 84 11.59 -5.01 11.16
C SER A 84 12.78 -4.69 10.27
N TYR A 85 12.64 -4.82 8.95
CA TYR A 85 13.65 -4.40 7.97
C TYR A 85 13.69 -2.90 7.71
N GLY A 86 12.86 -2.11 8.41
CA GLY A 86 12.87 -0.65 8.31
C GLY A 86 12.13 -0.18 7.05
N ILE A 87 10.83 -0.43 7.00
CA ILE A 87 9.91 0.08 5.96
C ILE A 87 9.83 1.60 6.08
N ASP A 88 9.73 2.30 4.94
CA ASP A 88 9.63 3.75 4.89
C ASP A 88 8.17 4.23 4.78
N MET A 89 7.30 3.42 4.13
CA MET A 89 5.89 3.73 3.91
C MET A 89 5.02 2.48 4.08
N ILE A 90 3.85 2.63 4.73
CA ILE A 90 2.80 1.61 4.76
C ILE A 90 1.53 2.20 4.15
N PHE A 91 0.96 1.50 3.16
CA PHE A 91 -0.34 1.77 2.56
C PHE A 91 -1.36 0.76 3.07
N CYS A 92 -2.50 1.25 3.53
CA CYS A 92 -3.59 0.43 4.03
C CYS A 92 -4.94 1.16 3.91
N ASN A 93 -6.02 0.41 4.02
CA ASN A 93 -7.33 0.99 4.34
C ASN A 93 -7.55 0.99 5.86
N ASP A 94 -8.73 1.48 6.30
CA ASP A 94 -9.11 1.57 7.71
C ASP A 94 -9.16 0.21 8.42
N ASP A 95 -9.74 -0.82 7.79
CA ASP A 95 -9.82 -2.18 8.35
C ASP A 95 -8.42 -2.83 8.46
N GLU A 96 -7.58 -2.66 7.46
CA GLU A 96 -6.20 -3.14 7.44
C GLU A 96 -5.35 -2.42 8.50
N ALA A 97 -5.54 -1.09 8.65
CA ALA A 97 -4.85 -0.30 9.65
C ALA A 97 -5.18 -0.79 11.07
N VAL A 98 -6.45 -1.03 11.36
CA VAL A 98 -6.92 -1.59 12.65
C VAL A 98 -6.34 -2.98 12.87
N ALA A 99 -6.38 -3.84 11.85
CA ALA A 99 -5.87 -5.19 11.90
C ALA A 99 -4.37 -5.22 12.22
N PHE A 100 -3.54 -4.44 11.49
CA PHE A 100 -2.10 -4.44 11.69
C PHE A 100 -1.69 -3.78 13.02
N ALA A 101 -2.34 -2.68 13.41
CA ALA A 101 -2.11 -2.06 14.71
C ALA A 101 -2.57 -2.92 15.89
N ASN A 102 -3.39 -3.96 15.64
CA ASN A 102 -4.04 -4.80 16.64
C ASN A 102 -4.83 -3.96 17.67
N LYS A 103 -5.72 -3.11 17.14
CA LYS A 103 -6.55 -2.19 17.91
C LYS A 103 -8.03 -2.46 17.68
N ASP A 104 -8.88 -1.89 18.53
CA ASP A 104 -10.32 -2.11 18.45
C ASP A 104 -11.00 -1.16 17.45
N ASN A 105 -10.36 -0.05 17.12
CA ASN A 105 -10.91 0.98 16.23
C ASN A 105 -9.82 1.80 15.53
N LEU A 106 -10.22 2.53 14.49
CA LEU A 106 -9.31 3.32 13.66
C LEU A 106 -8.59 4.41 14.47
N LYS A 107 -9.26 5.09 15.40
CA LYS A 107 -8.64 6.14 16.21
C LYS A 107 -7.47 5.62 17.04
N GLU A 108 -7.62 4.44 17.63
CA GLU A 108 -6.53 3.81 18.39
C GLU A 108 -5.41 3.32 17.44
N ALA A 109 -5.75 2.88 16.22
CA ALA A 109 -4.76 2.53 15.21
C ALA A 109 -3.98 3.78 14.75
N GLU A 110 -4.65 4.91 14.49
CA GLU A 110 -4.00 6.18 14.15
C GLU A 110 -3.01 6.61 15.25
N GLU A 111 -3.38 6.53 16.53
CA GLU A 111 -2.47 6.82 17.65
C GLU A 111 -1.26 5.85 17.69
N PHE A 112 -1.46 4.58 17.39
CA PHE A 112 -0.36 3.62 17.30
C PHE A 112 0.63 4.03 16.18
N TYR A 113 0.13 4.43 15.00
CA TYR A 113 0.99 4.83 13.88
C TYR A 113 1.74 6.13 14.11
N LYS A 114 1.26 7.05 14.94
CA LYS A 114 1.99 8.27 15.32
C LYS A 114 3.34 8.01 15.98
N SER A 115 3.48 6.87 16.64
CA SER A 115 4.71 6.45 17.30
C SER A 115 5.72 5.74 16.37
N LYS A 116 5.31 5.44 15.13
CA LYS A 116 6.12 4.66 14.20
C LYS A 116 7.12 5.51 13.43
N PRO A 117 8.29 4.96 13.06
CA PRO A 117 9.32 5.70 12.34
C PRO A 117 9.02 5.88 10.85
N TYR A 118 8.05 5.17 10.30
CA TYR A 118 7.64 5.21 8.90
C TYR A 118 6.38 6.05 8.71
N MET A 119 6.16 6.44 7.47
CA MET A 119 4.91 7.10 7.04
C MET A 119 3.81 6.06 6.90
N THR A 120 2.62 6.31 7.47
CA THR A 120 1.43 5.47 7.25
C THR A 120 0.39 6.24 6.47
N ILE A 121 -0.09 5.64 5.40
CA ILE A 121 -1.07 6.21 4.48
C ILE A 121 -2.33 5.36 4.57
N ILE A 122 -3.40 5.90 5.15
CA ILE A 122 -4.66 5.19 5.40
C ILE A 122 -5.74 5.76 4.49
N THR A 123 -6.26 4.95 3.57
CA THR A 123 -7.42 5.30 2.74
C THR A 123 -8.72 4.98 3.49
N LYS A 124 -9.70 5.90 3.43
CA LYS A 124 -10.98 5.84 4.17
C LYS A 124 -12.19 5.90 3.23
N GLY A 125 -12.03 5.34 2.04
CA GLY A 125 -13.07 5.32 1.00
C GLY A 125 -13.58 6.72 0.66
N ALA A 126 -14.89 6.94 0.80
CA ALA A 126 -15.53 8.24 0.48
C ALA A 126 -15.10 9.39 1.42
N GLU A 127 -14.47 9.10 2.56
CA GLU A 127 -13.95 10.12 3.48
C GLU A 127 -12.56 10.62 3.06
N GLY A 128 -11.94 9.99 2.08
CA GLY A 128 -10.61 10.36 1.59
C GLY A 128 -9.49 9.57 2.23
N SER A 129 -8.46 10.25 2.71
CA SER A 129 -7.30 9.59 3.29
C SER A 129 -6.64 10.42 4.39
N VAL A 130 -5.87 9.76 5.26
CA VAL A 130 -5.00 10.38 6.24
C VAL A 130 -3.58 9.86 6.04
N VAL A 131 -2.61 10.77 6.08
CA VAL A 131 -1.19 10.43 6.13
C VAL A 131 -0.66 10.76 7.51
N ILE A 132 -0.07 9.79 8.17
CA ILE A 132 0.56 9.93 9.49
C ILE A 132 2.07 9.88 9.29
N GLU A 133 2.74 10.97 9.58
CA GLU A 133 4.20 11.10 9.45
C GLU A 133 4.75 11.85 10.65
N LYS A 134 5.77 11.29 11.31
CA LYS A 134 6.49 11.94 12.45
C LYS A 134 5.54 12.47 13.54
N GLY A 135 4.50 11.70 13.84
CA GLY A 135 3.51 12.04 14.83
C GLY A 135 2.43 13.03 14.41
N SER A 136 2.49 13.55 13.18
CA SER A 136 1.52 14.50 12.61
C SER A 136 0.56 13.80 11.65
N GLU A 137 -0.68 14.28 11.60
CA GLU A 137 -1.71 13.83 10.66
C GLU A 137 -1.96 14.86 9.57
N HIS A 138 -2.08 14.40 8.33
CA HIS A 138 -2.42 15.19 7.16
C HIS A 138 -3.65 14.59 6.50
N LEU A 139 -4.78 15.25 6.66
CA LEU A 139 -6.06 14.81 6.08
C LEU A 139 -6.19 15.30 4.63
N ALA A 140 -6.73 14.45 3.77
CA ALA A 140 -7.10 14.79 2.40
C ALA A 140 -8.50 14.25 2.10
N GLU A 141 -9.44 15.11 1.80
CA GLU A 141 -10.81 14.75 1.43
C GLU A 141 -10.84 14.03 0.08
N ALA A 142 -11.79 13.10 -0.08
CA ALA A 142 -12.07 12.47 -1.37
C ALA A 142 -12.93 13.35 -2.28
N GLU A 143 -12.83 13.13 -3.58
CA GLU A 143 -13.78 13.67 -4.54
C GLU A 143 -15.16 13.03 -4.34
N LYS A 144 -16.22 13.86 -4.41
CA LYS A 144 -17.60 13.37 -4.33
C LYS A 144 -18.02 12.78 -5.67
N ILE A 145 -17.98 11.45 -5.75
CA ILE A 145 -18.35 10.70 -6.95
C ILE A 145 -19.34 9.59 -6.62
N THR A 146 -19.92 8.99 -7.65
CA THR A 146 -20.73 7.78 -7.50
C THR A 146 -19.90 6.60 -8.02
N PRO A 147 -19.40 5.71 -7.16
CA PRO A 147 -18.52 4.62 -7.60
C PRO A 147 -19.32 3.58 -8.40
N ILE A 148 -18.72 3.09 -9.48
CA ILE A 148 -19.20 1.97 -10.30
C ILE A 148 -18.54 0.68 -9.85
N ASP A 149 -17.20 0.69 -9.74
CA ASP A 149 -16.38 -0.44 -9.29
C ASP A 149 -15.21 0.09 -8.46
N THR A 150 -14.99 -0.48 -7.28
CA THR A 150 -13.88 -0.08 -6.40
C THR A 150 -12.61 -0.88 -6.62
N ASN A 151 -12.59 -1.76 -7.63
CA ASN A 151 -11.42 -2.57 -7.96
C ASN A 151 -10.25 -1.70 -8.44
N GLY A 152 -9.05 -1.90 -7.87
CA GLY A 152 -7.85 -1.13 -8.20
C GLY A 152 -7.76 0.26 -7.57
N ALA A 153 -8.75 0.70 -6.76
CA ALA A 153 -8.72 2.01 -6.12
C ALA A 153 -7.50 2.21 -5.23
N GLY A 154 -7.17 1.19 -4.41
CA GLY A 154 -6.00 1.21 -3.53
C GLY A 154 -4.68 1.27 -4.30
N ASP A 155 -4.57 0.48 -5.38
CA ASP A 155 -3.37 0.43 -6.22
C ASP A 155 -3.16 1.76 -6.96
N MET A 156 -4.25 2.33 -7.51
CA MET A 156 -4.21 3.64 -8.15
C MET A 156 -3.81 4.73 -7.16
N PHE A 157 -4.36 4.70 -5.94
CA PHE A 157 -3.98 5.62 -4.89
C PHE A 157 -2.48 5.51 -4.56
N ALA A 158 -2.00 4.30 -4.26
CA ALA A 158 -0.62 4.06 -3.87
C ALA A 158 0.37 4.47 -4.98
N GLY A 159 0.11 4.07 -6.23
CA GLY A 159 0.92 4.43 -7.38
C GLY A 159 1.00 5.94 -7.60
N SER A 160 -0.15 6.63 -7.54
CA SER A 160 -0.24 8.08 -7.71
C SER A 160 0.40 8.84 -6.56
N PHE A 161 0.21 8.39 -5.31
CA PHE A 161 0.87 8.95 -4.15
C PHE A 161 2.38 8.87 -4.26
N MET A 162 2.91 7.67 -4.56
CA MET A 162 4.36 7.46 -4.72
C MET A 162 4.94 8.28 -5.87
N HIS A 163 4.22 8.38 -7.00
CA HIS A 163 4.63 9.23 -8.11
C HIS A 163 4.77 10.69 -7.65
N ALA A 164 3.74 11.27 -7.03
CA ALA A 164 3.76 12.65 -6.54
C ALA A 164 4.85 12.87 -5.48
N TYR A 165 5.07 11.90 -4.60
CA TYR A 165 6.12 11.94 -3.59
C TYR A 165 7.52 12.02 -4.22
N LEU A 166 7.78 11.21 -5.26
CA LEU A 166 9.04 11.23 -6.00
C LEU A 166 9.26 12.52 -6.79
N GLN A 167 8.19 13.27 -7.12
CA GLN A 167 8.28 14.61 -7.70
C GLN A 167 8.56 15.71 -6.64
N GLY A 168 8.66 15.33 -5.36
CA GLY A 168 8.97 16.26 -4.26
C GLY A 168 7.77 17.04 -3.73
N LEU A 169 6.54 16.61 -4.03
CA LEU A 169 5.35 17.21 -3.43
C LEU A 169 5.29 16.90 -1.94
N ASN A 170 4.68 17.81 -1.15
CA ASN A 170 4.41 17.52 0.25
C ASN A 170 3.33 16.43 0.41
N VAL A 171 3.33 15.75 1.55
CA VAL A 171 2.47 14.57 1.78
C VAL A 171 0.98 14.86 1.64
N ALA A 172 0.52 16.06 2.01
CA ALA A 172 -0.87 16.45 1.83
C ALA A 172 -1.27 16.57 0.34
N ALA A 173 -0.36 17.10 -0.50
CA ALA A 173 -0.54 17.15 -1.96
C ALA A 173 -0.49 15.75 -2.58
N CYS A 174 0.41 14.88 -2.11
CA CYS A 174 0.46 13.47 -2.53
C CYS A 174 -0.86 12.74 -2.24
N ALA A 175 -1.40 12.91 -1.03
CA ALA A 175 -2.68 12.31 -0.64
C ALA A 175 -3.86 12.82 -1.48
N LYS A 176 -3.92 14.13 -1.75
CA LYS A 176 -4.93 14.71 -2.64
C LYS A 176 -4.84 14.14 -4.06
N PHE A 177 -3.64 14.01 -4.60
CA PHE A 177 -3.44 13.43 -5.92
C PHE A 177 -3.82 11.95 -5.95
N GLY A 178 -3.48 11.17 -4.91
CA GLY A 178 -3.93 9.79 -4.74
C GLY A 178 -5.45 9.67 -4.70
N ASN A 179 -6.14 10.50 -3.90
CA ASN A 179 -7.60 10.53 -3.85
C ASN A 179 -8.23 10.89 -5.20
N TYR A 180 -7.68 11.89 -5.91
CA TYR A 180 -8.13 12.26 -7.25
C TYR A 180 -7.98 11.10 -8.24
N ALA A 181 -6.81 10.47 -8.31
CA ALA A 181 -6.58 9.34 -9.22
C ALA A 181 -7.50 8.15 -8.90
N SER A 182 -7.69 7.84 -7.60
CA SER A 182 -8.63 6.80 -7.17
C SER A 182 -10.07 7.14 -7.56
N SER A 183 -10.48 8.42 -7.52
CA SER A 183 -11.83 8.82 -7.95
C SER A 183 -12.06 8.49 -9.43
N LYS A 184 -11.03 8.61 -10.28
CA LYS A 184 -11.14 8.30 -11.71
C LYS A 184 -11.29 6.82 -11.99
N ILE A 185 -10.53 5.96 -11.31
CA ILE A 185 -10.64 4.52 -11.53
C ILE A 185 -11.99 3.96 -11.06
N VAL A 186 -12.52 4.42 -9.94
CA VAL A 186 -13.78 3.89 -9.41
C VAL A 186 -15.03 4.35 -10.16
N GLU A 187 -14.90 5.33 -11.05
CA GLU A 187 -15.94 5.75 -12.02
C GLU A 187 -15.97 4.86 -13.28
N THR A 188 -15.05 3.89 -13.40
CA THR A 188 -14.98 2.95 -14.51
C THR A 188 -15.17 1.52 -14.03
N PHE A 189 -15.44 0.59 -14.95
CA PHE A 189 -15.51 -0.83 -14.64
C PHE A 189 -14.13 -1.48 -14.82
N GLY A 190 -13.65 -2.18 -13.79
CA GLY A 190 -12.36 -2.86 -13.79
C GLY A 190 -11.22 -2.04 -13.18
N PRO A 191 -10.05 -2.68 -12.97
CA PRO A 191 -8.95 -2.12 -12.18
C PRO A 191 -7.99 -1.20 -12.97
N ARG A 192 -8.31 -0.84 -14.20
CA ARG A 192 -7.44 -0.02 -15.07
C ARG A 192 -8.26 1.02 -15.83
N LEU A 193 -7.68 2.20 -15.97
CA LEU A 193 -8.20 3.22 -16.88
C LEU A 193 -7.88 2.83 -18.33
N ASP A 194 -8.71 3.31 -19.27
CA ASP A 194 -8.36 3.29 -20.68
C ASP A 194 -7.17 4.22 -20.96
N SER A 195 -6.49 4.03 -22.11
CA SER A 195 -5.29 4.81 -22.48
C SER A 195 -5.48 6.31 -22.35
N ASP A 196 -6.67 6.81 -22.65
CA ASP A 196 -7.03 8.23 -22.60
C ASP A 196 -7.28 8.74 -21.17
N GLY A 197 -7.50 7.82 -20.21
CA GLY A 197 -7.70 8.13 -18.79
C GLY A 197 -6.42 8.42 -18.02
N TYR A 198 -5.25 8.16 -18.62
CA TYR A 198 -3.94 8.47 -18.03
C TYR A 198 -3.32 9.78 -18.55
N ALA A 199 -4.00 10.51 -19.42
CA ALA A 199 -3.50 11.74 -20.06
C ALA A 199 -3.65 13.01 -19.20
#